data_f38c0bc22114840d8b725d9015576eec
#
_entry.id   f38c0bc22114840d8b725d9015576eec
#
_cell.length_a   1.000
_cell.length_b   1.000
_cell.length_c   1.000
_cell.angle_alpha   90.00
_cell.angle_beta   90.00
_cell.angle_gamma   90.00
#
_symmetry.space_group_name_H-M   'P 1'
#
loop_
_entity.id
_entity.type
_entity.pdbx_description
1 polymer ?
#
loop_
_entity_poly.entity_id
_entity_poly.type
_entity_poly.pdbx_seq_one_letter_code
_entity_poly.pdbx_strand_id
1 'polypeptide(L)'
;MASQPEVTVIIPNYNGKKLLENCIQTLERQTCTDFKLLVVDNGSDDGSTEVTSSLDLTMLALKENTGFCGAVNEGIRRADTPYVILLNNDTEVLPEFVEELLAAIKKSDRIFSAGAMMIDYHDRGRIDNAGDYYTAFGWAVARGKGKPLADFNRPCRVFSCCGGAVIYRTGLLREMGPFDERHFAYLEDVDMGYRAKIHGYINCYAPGARVYHVGSATTGTRYNEKKVFLAARNSMYLIYKNMPFLQLLINLPLILSGILIKSLFFLKKGFAGEYLRGIGAGITGCRGCKKVRFSWENLGNYACIQLALWGNVIRILAGR
;
A
#
# COMPACT_ATOMS: atom_id res chain seq x y z
N MET A 1 -27.41 -21.29 11.38
CA MET A 1 -27.28 -20.02 10.66
C MET A 1 -25.90 -20.01 10.05
N ALA A 2 -25.75 -19.85 8.75
CA ALA A 2 -24.44 -19.68 8.14
C ALA A 2 -23.78 -18.45 8.78
N SER A 3 -22.51 -18.53 9.22
CA SER A 3 -21.76 -17.39 9.72
C SER A 3 -21.66 -16.36 8.61
N GLN A 4 -21.84 -15.08 8.93
CA GLN A 4 -21.58 -14.05 7.93
C GLN A 4 -20.09 -13.99 7.64
N PRO A 5 -19.67 -13.81 6.38
CA PRO A 5 -18.26 -13.67 6.04
C PRO A 5 -17.55 -12.60 6.87
N GLU A 6 -16.35 -12.90 7.35
CA GLU A 6 -15.59 -11.96 8.19
C GLU A 6 -14.77 -10.95 7.35
N VAL A 7 -14.56 -11.24 6.07
CA VAL A 7 -13.68 -10.41 5.20
C VAL A 7 -14.27 -10.18 3.83
N THR A 8 -14.06 -8.98 3.30
CA THR A 8 -14.30 -8.63 1.89
C THR A 8 -12.94 -8.45 1.21
N VAL A 9 -12.68 -9.23 0.17
CA VAL A 9 -11.53 -9.03 -0.73
C VAL A 9 -11.92 -7.98 -1.78
N ILE A 10 -11.22 -6.87 -1.83
CA ILE A 10 -11.45 -5.75 -2.76
C ILE A 10 -10.33 -5.75 -3.78
N ILE A 11 -10.68 -5.90 -5.06
CA ILE A 11 -9.75 -5.87 -6.19
C ILE A 11 -10.04 -4.65 -7.04
N PRO A 12 -9.23 -3.57 -6.98
CA PRO A 12 -9.30 -2.49 -7.95
C PRO A 12 -8.77 -2.97 -9.31
N ASN A 13 -9.53 -2.74 -10.36
CA ASN A 13 -9.16 -3.12 -11.72
C ASN A 13 -9.26 -1.95 -12.69
N TYR A 14 -8.32 -1.84 -13.62
CA TYR A 14 -8.37 -0.91 -14.74
C TYR A 14 -7.65 -1.49 -15.95
N ASN A 15 -8.40 -1.83 -17.01
CA ASN A 15 -7.88 -2.40 -18.26
C ASN A 15 -6.94 -3.59 -18.01
N GLY A 16 -7.39 -4.53 -17.16
CA GLY A 16 -6.60 -5.69 -16.75
C GLY A 16 -7.38 -7.00 -16.76
N LYS A 17 -8.28 -7.22 -17.75
CA LYS A 17 -9.19 -8.38 -17.80
C LYS A 17 -8.48 -9.70 -17.54
N LYS A 18 -7.42 -10.01 -18.30
CA LYS A 18 -6.70 -11.28 -18.15
C LYS A 18 -6.00 -11.44 -16.80
N LEU A 19 -5.45 -10.37 -16.26
CA LEU A 19 -4.82 -10.37 -14.94
C LEU A 19 -5.87 -10.60 -13.85
N LEU A 20 -7.00 -9.91 -13.96
CA LEU A 20 -8.14 -10.07 -13.06
C LEU A 20 -8.67 -11.51 -13.05
N GLU A 21 -8.86 -12.11 -14.23
CA GLU A 21 -9.27 -13.51 -14.37
C GLU A 21 -8.31 -14.45 -13.65
N ASN A 22 -7.00 -14.31 -13.86
CA ASN A 22 -5.98 -15.12 -13.20
C ASN A 22 -6.01 -14.92 -11.67
N CYS A 23 -6.12 -13.67 -11.20
CA CYS A 23 -6.20 -13.35 -9.77
C CYS A 23 -7.42 -14.04 -9.13
N ILE A 24 -8.60 -13.93 -9.73
CA ILE A 24 -9.84 -14.55 -9.26
C ILE A 24 -9.72 -16.07 -9.23
N GLN A 25 -9.17 -16.70 -10.27
CA GLN A 25 -8.96 -18.16 -10.31
C GLN A 25 -8.09 -18.66 -9.16
N THR A 26 -7.13 -17.86 -8.67
CA THR A 26 -6.34 -18.24 -7.50
C THR A 26 -7.09 -18.04 -6.19
N LEU A 27 -8.00 -17.07 -6.11
CA LEU A 27 -8.91 -16.89 -4.98
C LEU A 27 -9.94 -18.01 -4.87
N GLU A 28 -10.40 -18.61 -5.96
CA GLU A 28 -11.30 -19.77 -5.97
C GLU A 28 -10.68 -21.02 -5.34
N ARG A 29 -9.35 -21.04 -5.15
CA ARG A 29 -8.60 -22.17 -4.57
C ARG A 29 -8.17 -21.92 -3.13
N GLN A 30 -8.74 -20.92 -2.46
CA GLN A 30 -8.39 -20.61 -1.07
C GLN A 30 -8.89 -21.69 -0.10
N THR A 31 -8.10 -21.95 0.96
CA THR A 31 -8.51 -22.85 2.08
C THR A 31 -9.66 -22.22 2.88
N CYS A 32 -9.62 -20.93 3.10
CA CYS A 32 -10.72 -20.15 3.66
C CYS A 32 -11.61 -19.66 2.51
N THR A 33 -12.84 -20.16 2.43
CA THR A 33 -13.81 -19.79 1.37
C THR A 33 -14.88 -18.81 1.87
N ASP A 34 -14.92 -18.52 3.17
CA ASP A 34 -15.92 -17.65 3.78
C ASP A 34 -15.50 -16.16 3.68
N PHE A 35 -15.47 -15.64 2.45
CA PHE A 35 -15.23 -14.23 2.15
C PHE A 35 -16.08 -13.73 1.00
N LYS A 36 -16.37 -12.42 0.98
CA LYS A 36 -16.98 -11.73 -0.15
C LYS A 36 -15.90 -11.26 -1.12
N LEU A 37 -16.17 -11.33 -2.40
CA LEU A 37 -15.27 -10.79 -3.44
C LEU A 37 -15.92 -9.58 -4.10
N LEU A 38 -15.26 -8.43 -4.00
CA LEU A 38 -15.69 -7.17 -4.61
C LEU A 38 -14.64 -6.68 -5.60
N VAL A 39 -14.94 -6.73 -6.87
CA VAL A 39 -14.12 -6.10 -7.91
C VAL A 39 -14.63 -4.70 -8.15
N VAL A 40 -13.74 -3.72 -8.07
CA VAL A 40 -14.03 -2.32 -8.43
C VAL A 40 -13.37 -2.03 -9.77
N ASP A 41 -14.17 -2.14 -10.82
CA ASP A 41 -13.71 -1.79 -12.17
C ASP A 41 -13.71 -0.27 -12.34
N ASN A 42 -12.53 0.28 -12.60
CA ASN A 42 -12.24 1.71 -12.56
C ASN A 42 -12.41 2.38 -13.93
N GLY A 43 -13.49 2.05 -14.64
CA GLY A 43 -13.81 2.58 -15.98
C GLY A 43 -13.01 1.91 -17.08
N SER A 44 -12.93 0.58 -17.10
CA SER A 44 -12.27 -0.21 -18.14
C SER A 44 -13.09 -0.27 -19.44
N ASP A 45 -12.41 -0.45 -20.57
CA ASP A 45 -12.96 -0.65 -21.89
C ASP A 45 -12.52 -1.98 -22.56
N ASP A 46 -11.85 -2.85 -21.80
CA ASP A 46 -11.30 -4.15 -22.24
C ASP A 46 -12.22 -5.36 -21.99
N GLY A 47 -13.46 -5.13 -21.51
CA GLY A 47 -14.42 -6.16 -21.14
C GLY A 47 -14.16 -6.76 -19.75
N SER A 48 -13.39 -6.11 -18.88
CA SER A 48 -13.15 -6.54 -17.50
C SER A 48 -14.45 -6.68 -16.68
N THR A 49 -15.48 -5.90 -17.00
CA THR A 49 -16.78 -5.95 -16.29
C THR A 49 -17.59 -7.22 -16.54
N GLU A 50 -17.20 -8.03 -17.55
CA GLU A 50 -17.85 -9.29 -17.89
C GLU A 50 -17.24 -10.50 -17.19
N VAL A 51 -16.16 -10.30 -16.40
CA VAL A 51 -15.48 -11.37 -15.68
C VAL A 51 -16.43 -11.97 -14.63
N THR A 52 -16.48 -13.30 -14.59
CA THR A 52 -17.32 -14.08 -13.67
C THR A 52 -16.45 -14.95 -12.76
N SER A 53 -17.03 -15.44 -11.67
CA SER A 53 -16.38 -16.31 -10.70
C SER A 53 -17.36 -17.34 -10.15
N SER A 54 -16.84 -18.44 -9.64
CA SER A 54 -17.60 -19.40 -8.79
C SER A 54 -17.81 -18.86 -7.35
N LEU A 55 -17.07 -17.82 -6.96
CA LEU A 55 -17.24 -17.13 -5.68
C LEU A 55 -18.41 -16.13 -5.72
N ASP A 56 -18.83 -15.67 -4.52
CA ASP A 56 -19.78 -14.57 -4.38
C ASP A 56 -19.12 -13.24 -4.82
N LEU A 57 -19.10 -13.05 -6.15
CA LEU A 57 -18.48 -11.90 -6.80
C LEU A 57 -19.49 -10.78 -7.01
N THR A 58 -19.20 -9.63 -6.42
CA THR A 58 -19.84 -8.35 -6.75
C THR A 58 -18.95 -7.54 -7.69
N MET A 59 -19.44 -7.17 -8.86
CA MET A 59 -18.77 -6.26 -9.81
C MET A 59 -19.32 -4.85 -9.66
N LEU A 60 -18.44 -3.89 -9.36
CA LEU A 60 -18.75 -2.48 -9.29
C LEU A 60 -18.03 -1.71 -10.39
N ALA A 61 -18.75 -1.29 -11.42
CA ALA A 61 -18.20 -0.50 -12.51
C ALA A 61 -18.30 1.01 -12.21
N LEU A 62 -17.16 1.70 -12.21
CA LEU A 62 -17.08 3.15 -12.15
C LEU A 62 -17.13 3.75 -13.56
N LYS A 63 -17.56 5.01 -13.66
CA LYS A 63 -17.70 5.69 -14.96
C LYS A 63 -16.36 6.09 -15.59
N GLU A 64 -15.34 6.31 -14.75
CA GLU A 64 -14.02 6.82 -15.15
C GLU A 64 -12.93 6.33 -14.19
N ASN A 65 -11.68 6.42 -14.62
CA ASN A 65 -10.52 6.05 -13.80
C ASN A 65 -10.24 7.10 -12.72
N THR A 66 -10.63 6.80 -11.50
CA THR A 66 -10.43 7.62 -10.29
C THR A 66 -9.09 7.36 -9.59
N GLY A 67 -8.21 6.54 -10.19
CA GLY A 67 -6.96 6.07 -9.57
C GLY A 67 -7.19 4.94 -8.57
N PHE A 68 -6.09 4.39 -8.06
CA PHE A 68 -6.14 3.33 -7.06
C PHE A 68 -6.92 3.78 -5.81
N CYS A 69 -6.63 4.98 -5.30
CA CYS A 69 -7.26 5.50 -4.08
C CYS A 69 -8.79 5.62 -4.22
N GLY A 70 -9.28 6.14 -5.34
CA GLY A 70 -10.73 6.28 -5.58
C GLY A 70 -11.41 4.92 -5.65
N ALA A 71 -10.83 3.97 -6.41
CA ALA A 71 -11.38 2.62 -6.54
C ALA A 71 -11.43 1.88 -5.20
N VAL A 72 -10.33 1.86 -4.42
CA VAL A 72 -10.33 1.18 -3.10
C VAL A 72 -11.26 1.85 -2.10
N ASN A 73 -11.37 3.18 -2.09
CA ASN A 73 -12.31 3.88 -1.23
C ASN A 73 -13.76 3.49 -1.54
N GLU A 74 -14.09 3.33 -2.82
CA GLU A 74 -15.42 2.90 -3.25
C GLU A 74 -15.73 1.47 -2.76
N GLY A 75 -14.75 0.57 -2.85
CA GLY A 75 -14.86 -0.77 -2.30
C GLY A 75 -15.01 -0.78 -0.78
N ILE A 76 -14.22 0.00 -0.05
CA ILE A 76 -14.28 0.10 1.42
C ILE A 76 -15.61 0.66 1.91
N ARG A 77 -16.22 1.58 1.17
CA ARG A 77 -17.56 2.11 1.51
C ARG A 77 -18.64 1.03 1.46
N ARG A 78 -18.51 0.07 0.53
CA ARG A 78 -19.48 -1.04 0.33
C ARG A 78 -19.21 -2.24 1.21
N ALA A 79 -17.98 -2.44 1.66
CA ALA A 79 -17.64 -3.57 2.53
C ALA A 79 -18.40 -3.47 3.87
N ASP A 80 -19.12 -4.51 4.22
CA ASP A 80 -19.90 -4.62 5.48
C ASP A 80 -19.27 -5.59 6.48
N THR A 81 -18.09 -6.16 6.14
CA THR A 81 -17.35 -7.13 6.94
C THR A 81 -16.39 -6.48 7.93
N PRO A 82 -16.04 -7.15 9.05
CA PRO A 82 -15.07 -6.67 10.02
C PRO A 82 -13.68 -6.35 9.46
N TYR A 83 -13.30 -7.07 8.40
CA TYR A 83 -11.99 -6.92 7.76
C TYR A 83 -12.16 -6.69 6.25
N VAL A 84 -11.22 -5.95 5.66
CA VAL A 84 -11.08 -5.82 4.20
C VAL A 84 -9.68 -6.22 3.80
N ILE A 85 -9.56 -6.99 2.72
CA ILE A 85 -8.28 -7.25 2.04
C ILE A 85 -8.26 -6.39 0.77
N LEU A 86 -7.22 -5.57 0.61
CA LEU A 86 -6.92 -4.97 -0.68
C LEU A 86 -5.95 -5.90 -1.42
N LEU A 87 -6.30 -6.23 -2.65
CA LEU A 87 -5.52 -7.14 -3.50
C LEU A 87 -5.45 -6.58 -4.92
N ASN A 88 -4.23 -6.41 -5.44
CA ASN A 88 -4.06 -5.98 -6.83
C ASN A 88 -4.52 -7.07 -7.80
N ASN A 89 -5.07 -6.67 -8.94
CA ASN A 89 -5.50 -7.57 -10.01
C ASN A 89 -4.35 -8.33 -10.68
N ASP A 90 -3.10 -7.84 -10.58
CA ASP A 90 -1.89 -8.44 -11.14
C ASP A 90 -1.17 -9.38 -10.14
N THR A 91 -1.95 -10.07 -9.31
CA THR A 91 -1.45 -11.00 -8.29
C THR A 91 -2.02 -12.41 -8.46
N GLU A 92 -1.22 -13.41 -8.06
CA GLU A 92 -1.65 -14.81 -7.90
C GLU A 92 -1.44 -15.21 -6.43
N VAL A 93 -2.51 -15.47 -5.70
CA VAL A 93 -2.44 -15.82 -4.26
C VAL A 93 -2.22 -17.31 -4.04
N LEU A 94 -1.46 -17.67 -2.99
CA LEU A 94 -1.32 -19.06 -2.54
C LEU A 94 -2.55 -19.50 -1.74
N PRO A 95 -2.82 -20.80 -1.60
CA PRO A 95 -4.07 -21.31 -1.01
C PRO A 95 -4.40 -20.80 0.40
N GLU A 96 -3.41 -20.53 1.24
CA GLU A 96 -3.58 -20.10 2.63
C GLU A 96 -3.60 -18.57 2.79
N PHE A 97 -3.60 -17.79 1.70
CA PHE A 97 -3.42 -16.34 1.73
C PHE A 97 -4.47 -15.63 2.60
N VAL A 98 -5.75 -15.91 2.42
CA VAL A 98 -6.84 -15.26 3.18
C VAL A 98 -6.80 -15.69 4.65
N GLU A 99 -6.63 -16.98 4.92
CA GLU A 99 -6.54 -17.56 6.27
C GLU A 99 -5.37 -16.96 7.07
N GLU A 100 -4.19 -16.89 6.48
CA GLU A 100 -2.98 -16.37 7.12
C GLU A 100 -3.08 -14.86 7.41
N LEU A 101 -3.70 -14.07 6.53
CA LEU A 101 -3.96 -12.66 6.78
C LEU A 101 -4.95 -12.46 7.93
N LEU A 102 -6.05 -13.24 7.96
CA LEU A 102 -7.01 -13.23 9.06
C LEU A 102 -6.35 -13.63 10.37
N ALA A 103 -5.57 -14.71 10.38
CA ALA A 103 -4.82 -15.13 11.56
C ALA A 103 -3.84 -14.04 12.05
N ALA A 104 -3.16 -13.36 11.13
CA ALA A 104 -2.21 -12.30 11.49
C ALA A 104 -2.89 -11.09 12.13
N ILE A 105 -4.00 -10.60 11.55
CA ILE A 105 -4.66 -9.38 12.06
C ILE A 105 -5.39 -9.63 13.38
N LYS A 106 -5.87 -10.85 13.62
CA LYS A 106 -6.57 -11.24 14.85
C LYS A 106 -5.64 -11.40 16.07
N LYS A 107 -4.31 -11.44 15.90
CA LYS A 107 -3.35 -11.60 17.02
C LYS A 107 -3.43 -10.50 18.08
N SER A 108 -3.88 -9.31 17.73
CA SER A 108 -4.06 -8.20 18.66
C SER A 108 -4.98 -7.14 18.07
N ASP A 109 -5.84 -6.55 18.90
CA ASP A 109 -6.71 -5.44 18.48
C ASP A 109 -5.94 -4.16 18.12
N ARG A 110 -4.69 -4.07 18.53
CA ARG A 110 -3.80 -2.98 18.14
C ARG A 110 -3.23 -3.13 16.71
N ILE A 111 -3.38 -4.29 16.06
CA ILE A 111 -2.95 -4.47 14.68
C ILE A 111 -3.99 -3.84 13.77
N PHE A 112 -3.57 -2.77 13.09
CA PHE A 112 -4.38 -2.05 12.10
C PHE A 112 -4.35 -2.75 10.75
N SER A 113 -3.16 -3.16 10.30
CA SER A 113 -2.96 -3.83 9.02
C SER A 113 -1.95 -4.97 9.11
N ALA A 114 -2.14 -5.99 8.27
CA ALA A 114 -1.18 -7.06 8.06
C ALA A 114 -0.93 -7.25 6.56
N GLY A 115 0.32 -7.06 6.12
CA GLY A 115 0.75 -7.20 4.73
C GLY A 115 1.30 -8.59 4.44
N ALA A 116 0.98 -9.12 3.28
CA ALA A 116 1.45 -10.40 2.80
C ALA A 116 2.93 -10.39 2.38
N MET A 117 3.53 -11.56 2.24
CA MET A 117 4.77 -11.77 1.50
C MET A 117 4.45 -11.67 0.00
N MET A 118 4.82 -10.55 -0.61
CA MET A 118 4.76 -10.40 -2.05
C MET A 118 6.06 -10.93 -2.66
N ILE A 119 5.91 -11.89 -3.56
CA ILE A 119 6.99 -12.62 -4.25
C ILE A 119 7.04 -12.12 -5.68
N ASP A 120 8.24 -11.88 -6.21
CA ASP A 120 8.41 -11.49 -7.61
C ASP A 120 7.88 -12.63 -8.52
N TYR A 121 6.96 -12.29 -9.42
CA TYR A 121 6.33 -13.27 -10.32
C TYR A 121 7.34 -13.90 -11.28
N HIS A 122 8.30 -13.11 -11.75
CA HIS A 122 9.29 -13.52 -12.73
C HIS A 122 10.52 -14.21 -12.11
N ASP A 123 10.79 -13.94 -10.83
CA ASP A 123 11.81 -14.64 -10.03
C ASP A 123 11.21 -15.08 -8.69
N ARG A 124 10.52 -16.22 -8.69
CA ARG A 124 9.79 -16.75 -7.54
C ARG A 124 10.68 -17.11 -6.33
N GLY A 125 11.99 -16.97 -6.43
CA GLY A 125 12.94 -17.07 -5.33
C GLY A 125 13.19 -15.74 -4.60
N ARG A 126 12.62 -14.63 -5.08
CA ARG A 126 12.90 -13.28 -4.59
C ARG A 126 11.65 -12.58 -4.05
N ILE A 127 11.89 -11.77 -3.01
CA ILE A 127 10.87 -10.86 -2.47
C ILE A 127 10.63 -9.71 -3.46
N ASP A 128 9.36 -9.40 -3.72
CA ASP A 128 8.94 -8.13 -4.30
C ASP A 128 8.68 -7.09 -3.21
N ASN A 129 7.89 -7.45 -2.17
CA ASN A 129 7.64 -6.60 -1.01
C ASN A 129 7.35 -7.45 0.24
N ALA A 130 8.00 -7.11 1.36
CA ALA A 130 7.78 -7.71 2.68
C ALA A 130 7.44 -6.63 3.74
N GLY A 131 6.60 -5.65 3.35
CA GLY A 131 6.33 -4.41 4.08
C GLY A 131 7.24 -3.27 3.62
N ASP A 132 6.99 -2.07 4.12
CA ASP A 132 7.75 -0.89 3.71
C ASP A 132 8.52 -0.29 4.87
N TYR A 133 9.67 0.29 4.55
CA TYR A 133 10.36 1.28 5.36
C TYR A 133 9.98 2.68 4.91
N TYR A 134 9.78 3.59 5.86
CA TYR A 134 9.75 5.02 5.59
C TYR A 134 10.86 5.71 6.36
N THR A 135 11.58 6.62 5.74
CA THR A 135 12.83 7.18 6.26
C THR A 135 12.77 8.66 6.51
N ALA A 136 13.72 9.19 7.27
CA ALA A 136 13.91 10.62 7.49
C ALA A 136 14.27 11.40 6.22
N PHE A 137 14.68 10.73 5.14
CA PHE A 137 14.82 11.33 3.80
C PHE A 137 13.47 11.58 3.10
N GLY A 138 12.35 11.17 3.69
CA GLY A 138 11.04 11.19 3.03
C GLY A 138 10.88 10.09 1.96
N TRP A 139 11.66 9.01 2.05
CA TRP A 139 11.61 7.89 1.10
C TRP A 139 10.85 6.72 1.68
N ALA A 140 9.91 6.19 0.90
CA ALA A 140 9.38 4.86 1.09
C ALA A 140 10.24 3.86 0.30
N VAL A 141 10.55 2.73 0.92
CA VAL A 141 11.40 1.68 0.34
C VAL A 141 10.81 0.33 0.67
N ALA A 142 10.52 -0.48 -0.36
CA ALA A 142 10.04 -1.84 -0.20
C ALA A 142 11.09 -2.70 0.52
N ARG A 143 10.72 -3.26 1.67
CA ARG A 143 11.57 -4.12 2.47
C ARG A 143 11.79 -5.45 1.75
N GLY A 144 13.03 -5.86 1.63
CA GLY A 144 13.40 -7.15 1.07
C GLY A 144 13.39 -7.25 -0.45
N LYS A 145 13.04 -6.21 -1.19
CA LYS A 145 12.97 -6.27 -2.66
C LYS A 145 14.23 -6.83 -3.29
N GLY A 146 14.07 -7.91 -4.08
CA GLY A 146 15.15 -8.63 -4.77
C GLY A 146 15.99 -9.54 -3.88
N LYS A 147 15.66 -9.68 -2.57
CA LYS A 147 16.35 -10.59 -1.63
C LYS A 147 15.71 -11.97 -1.61
N PRO A 148 16.46 -13.01 -1.16
CA PRO A 148 15.92 -14.37 -1.05
C PRO A 148 14.73 -14.47 -0.07
N LEU A 149 13.73 -15.30 -0.38
CA LEU A 149 12.54 -15.50 0.47
C LEU A 149 12.91 -16.01 1.87
N ALA A 150 13.96 -16.84 1.98
CA ALA A 150 14.38 -17.47 3.24
C ALA A 150 14.70 -16.44 4.34
N ASP A 151 15.16 -15.25 3.97
CA ASP A 151 15.54 -14.18 4.91
C ASP A 151 14.30 -13.47 5.50
N PHE A 152 13.08 -13.75 4.98
CA PHE A 152 11.85 -13.03 5.32
C PHE A 152 10.74 -13.92 5.90
N ASN A 153 11.05 -15.08 6.43
CA ASN A 153 10.08 -16.06 6.98
C ASN A 153 9.56 -15.73 8.39
N ARG A 154 9.94 -14.60 8.99
CA ARG A 154 9.52 -14.24 10.35
C ARG A 154 8.59 -13.03 10.33
N PRO A 155 7.45 -13.09 11.07
CA PRO A 155 6.57 -11.94 11.22
C PRO A 155 7.30 -10.81 11.95
N CYS A 156 7.01 -9.58 11.57
CA CYS A 156 7.60 -8.40 12.22
C CYS A 156 6.69 -7.18 12.07
N ARG A 157 6.96 -6.14 12.89
CA ARG A 157 6.35 -4.82 12.69
C ARG A 157 7.05 -4.12 11.53
N VAL A 158 6.24 -3.48 10.68
CA VAL A 158 6.70 -2.69 9.53
C VAL A 158 6.22 -1.23 9.66
N PHE A 159 6.73 -0.35 8.81
CA PHE A 159 6.24 1.03 8.82
C PHE A 159 4.85 1.11 8.21
N SER A 160 4.66 0.51 7.05
CA SER A 160 3.39 0.33 6.34
C SER A 160 3.37 -1.02 5.62
N CYS A 161 2.19 -1.44 5.19
CA CYS A 161 1.99 -2.62 4.36
C CYS A 161 1.67 -2.16 2.94
N CYS A 162 2.25 -2.80 1.92
CA CYS A 162 1.96 -2.50 0.53
C CYS A 162 0.46 -2.72 0.22
N GLY A 163 -0.18 -1.72 -0.38
CA GLY A 163 -1.61 -1.75 -0.74
C GLY A 163 -1.99 -2.84 -1.75
N GLY A 164 -1.00 -3.50 -2.37
CA GLY A 164 -1.22 -4.57 -3.35
C GLY A 164 -1.62 -5.93 -2.76
N ALA A 165 -1.37 -6.18 -1.45
CA ALA A 165 -1.76 -7.42 -0.78
C ALA A 165 -1.77 -7.22 0.75
N VAL A 166 -2.85 -6.70 1.31
CA VAL A 166 -2.92 -6.29 2.71
C VAL A 166 -4.32 -6.41 3.28
N ILE A 167 -4.44 -6.86 4.53
CA ILE A 167 -5.69 -6.84 5.30
C ILE A 167 -5.70 -5.67 6.27
N TYR A 168 -6.88 -5.06 6.43
CA TYR A 168 -7.16 -3.96 7.36
C TYR A 168 -8.36 -4.28 8.25
N ARG A 169 -8.40 -3.70 9.46
CA ARG A 169 -9.64 -3.60 10.25
C ARG A 169 -10.54 -2.54 9.66
N THR A 170 -11.71 -2.92 9.15
CA THR A 170 -12.63 -2.01 8.46
C THR A 170 -13.07 -0.85 9.33
N GLY A 171 -13.38 -1.08 10.61
CA GLY A 171 -13.77 -0.03 11.55
C GLY A 171 -12.68 1.02 11.73
N LEU A 172 -11.43 0.58 12.00
CA LEU A 172 -10.29 1.50 12.16
C LEU A 172 -9.95 2.24 10.87
N LEU A 173 -10.07 1.58 9.71
CA LEU A 173 -9.84 2.20 8.42
C LEU A 173 -10.82 3.36 8.16
N ARG A 174 -12.09 3.16 8.54
CA ARG A 174 -13.12 4.21 8.45
C ARG A 174 -12.88 5.34 9.45
N GLU A 175 -12.48 5.03 10.68
CA GLU A 175 -12.16 6.02 11.72
C GLU A 175 -10.98 6.91 11.30
N MET A 176 -9.91 6.35 10.77
CA MET A 176 -8.76 7.11 10.26
C MET A 176 -9.08 7.93 9.02
N GLY A 177 -10.20 7.66 8.39
CA GLY A 177 -10.61 8.27 7.14
C GLY A 177 -10.02 7.58 5.90
N PRO A 178 -10.57 7.89 4.72
CA PRO A 178 -10.27 7.20 3.47
C PRO A 178 -8.80 7.37 3.03
N PHE A 179 -8.41 6.58 2.05
CA PHE A 179 -7.20 6.87 1.26
C PHE A 179 -7.36 8.24 0.58
N ASP A 180 -6.32 9.06 0.62
CA ASP A 180 -6.39 10.39 0.03
C ASP A 180 -6.37 10.30 -1.51
N GLU A 181 -7.49 10.54 -2.14
CA GLU A 181 -7.66 10.43 -3.60
C GLU A 181 -6.74 11.37 -4.40
N ARG A 182 -6.18 12.39 -3.76
CA ARG A 182 -5.16 13.25 -4.37
C ARG A 182 -3.87 12.52 -4.71
N HIS A 183 -3.58 11.41 -4.00
CA HIS A 183 -2.47 10.54 -4.38
C HIS A 183 -2.71 9.92 -5.76
N PHE A 184 -3.93 9.63 -6.13
CA PHE A 184 -4.29 8.86 -7.30
C PHE A 184 -3.76 7.42 -7.22
N ALA A 185 -2.44 7.27 -7.14
CA ALA A 185 -1.71 6.04 -6.87
C ALA A 185 -0.31 6.36 -6.34
N TYR A 186 0.33 5.43 -5.63
CA TYR A 186 1.65 5.48 -4.97
C TYR A 186 1.70 6.30 -3.69
N LEU A 187 2.25 5.67 -2.64
CA LEU A 187 2.46 6.19 -1.29
C LEU A 187 1.18 6.42 -0.47
N GLU A 188 0.01 6.08 -0.97
CA GLU A 188 -1.25 6.11 -0.23
C GLU A 188 -1.28 5.09 0.91
N ASP A 189 -0.65 3.95 0.71
CA ASP A 189 -0.46 2.88 1.69
C ASP A 189 0.52 3.31 2.80
N VAL A 190 1.59 4.02 2.44
CA VAL A 190 2.53 4.60 3.41
C VAL A 190 1.87 5.71 4.22
N ASP A 191 1.02 6.55 3.60
CA ASP A 191 0.21 7.56 4.27
C ASP A 191 -0.73 6.91 5.30
N MET A 192 -1.41 5.83 4.91
CA MET A 192 -2.30 5.09 5.80
C MET A 192 -1.53 4.45 6.96
N GLY A 193 -0.40 3.81 6.68
CA GLY A 193 0.46 3.22 7.69
C GLY A 193 1.03 4.25 8.67
N TYR A 194 1.34 5.47 8.20
CA TYR A 194 1.81 6.57 9.04
C TYR A 194 0.69 7.04 9.98
N ARG A 195 -0.53 7.27 9.44
CA ARG A 195 -1.71 7.65 10.23
C ARG A 195 -1.98 6.63 11.33
N ALA A 196 -1.95 5.34 11.02
CA ALA A 196 -2.12 4.28 12.00
C ALA A 196 -1.10 4.38 13.15
N LYS A 197 0.18 4.62 12.83
CA LYS A 197 1.24 4.80 13.83
C LYS A 197 1.04 6.05 14.71
N ILE A 198 0.55 7.15 14.15
CA ILE A 198 0.23 8.37 14.92
C ILE A 198 -0.82 8.04 15.98
N HIS A 199 -1.79 7.18 15.69
CA HIS A 199 -2.82 6.74 16.63
C HIS A 199 -2.39 5.54 17.50
N GLY A 200 -1.12 5.12 17.45
CA GLY A 200 -0.57 4.04 18.31
C GLY A 200 -0.89 2.63 17.82
N TYR A 201 -1.42 2.47 16.62
CA TYR A 201 -1.67 1.17 16.01
C TYR A 201 -0.42 0.57 15.35
N ILE A 202 -0.50 -0.71 15.03
CA ILE A 202 0.60 -1.52 14.52
C ILE A 202 0.30 -1.95 13.08
N ASN A 203 1.26 -1.79 12.19
CA ASN A 203 1.30 -2.46 10.90
C ASN A 203 2.26 -3.64 11.01
N CYS A 204 1.87 -4.82 10.54
CA CYS A 204 2.71 -6.01 10.64
C CYS A 204 2.85 -6.71 9.28
N TYR A 205 3.91 -7.51 9.18
CA TYR A 205 4.20 -8.38 8.05
C TYR A 205 3.83 -9.81 8.42
N ALA A 206 3.06 -10.47 7.55
CA ALA A 206 2.53 -11.83 7.70
C ALA A 206 3.18 -12.75 6.64
N PRO A 207 4.32 -13.41 6.93
CA PRO A 207 5.06 -14.22 5.95
C PRO A 207 4.34 -15.50 5.52
N GLY A 208 3.33 -15.97 6.26
CA GLY A 208 2.48 -17.10 5.87
C GLY A 208 1.54 -16.75 4.73
N ALA A 209 1.02 -15.53 4.71
CA ALA A 209 0.23 -15.03 3.59
C ALA A 209 1.14 -14.71 2.40
N ARG A 210 1.06 -15.50 1.34
CA ARG A 210 1.97 -15.39 0.19
C ARG A 210 1.22 -15.11 -1.10
N VAL A 211 1.83 -14.26 -1.94
CA VAL A 211 1.26 -13.87 -3.23
C VAL A 211 2.37 -13.62 -4.24
N TYR A 212 2.24 -14.13 -5.45
CA TYR A 212 3.06 -13.74 -6.59
C TYR A 212 2.53 -12.44 -7.17
N HIS A 213 3.40 -11.49 -7.44
CA HIS A 213 3.03 -10.18 -7.96
C HIS A 213 3.77 -9.91 -9.27
N VAL A 214 3.02 -9.69 -10.34
CA VAL A 214 3.58 -9.43 -11.67
C VAL A 214 4.33 -8.10 -11.69
N GLY A 215 3.78 -7.13 -11.00
CA GLY A 215 4.39 -5.82 -10.82
C GLY A 215 4.46 -5.00 -12.10
N SER A 216 4.02 -3.76 -12.03
CA SER A 216 4.05 -2.85 -13.19
C SER A 216 3.24 -3.32 -14.42
N ALA A 217 2.38 -4.34 -14.29
CA ALA A 217 1.59 -4.86 -15.41
C ALA A 217 0.70 -3.79 -16.05
N THR A 218 0.03 -2.99 -15.23
CA THR A 218 -0.83 -1.88 -15.70
C THR A 218 -0.04 -0.63 -16.12
N THR A 219 1.19 -0.46 -15.62
CA THR A 219 1.94 0.80 -15.76
C THR A 219 3.25 0.64 -16.54
N GLY A 220 3.53 -0.55 -17.09
CA GLY A 220 4.70 -0.83 -17.92
C GLY A 220 6.01 -0.93 -17.13
N THR A 221 7.02 -0.17 -17.49
CA THR A 221 8.38 -0.25 -16.92
C THR A 221 8.45 0.20 -15.46
N ARG A 222 9.52 -0.21 -14.75
CA ARG A 222 9.81 0.18 -13.36
C ARG A 222 9.80 1.70 -13.16
N TYR A 223 10.33 2.47 -14.12
CA TYR A 223 10.31 3.93 -14.13
C TYR A 223 9.66 4.41 -15.43
N ASN A 224 8.68 5.28 -15.31
CA ASN A 224 8.11 6.07 -16.40
C ASN A 224 7.74 7.46 -15.87
N GLU A 225 7.46 8.38 -16.77
CA GLU A 225 7.15 9.78 -16.45
C GLU A 225 6.06 9.91 -15.40
N LYS A 226 4.92 9.22 -15.58
CA LYS A 226 3.76 9.28 -14.69
C LYS A 226 4.10 8.76 -13.30
N LYS A 227 4.80 7.60 -13.19
CA LYS A 227 5.21 7.04 -11.89
C LYS A 227 6.16 7.97 -11.13
N VAL A 228 7.18 8.48 -11.83
CA VAL A 228 8.18 9.37 -11.21
C VAL A 228 7.53 10.65 -10.74
N PHE A 229 6.68 11.27 -11.57
CA PHE A 229 5.93 12.47 -11.19
C PHE A 229 5.02 12.24 -9.98
N LEU A 230 4.17 11.20 -10.01
CA LEU A 230 3.24 10.90 -8.92
C LEU A 230 3.97 10.57 -7.62
N ALA A 231 5.00 9.73 -7.65
CA ALA A 231 5.77 9.37 -6.45
C ALA A 231 6.48 10.59 -5.84
N ALA A 232 7.03 11.49 -6.67
CA ALA A 232 7.66 12.72 -6.21
C ALA A 232 6.64 13.67 -5.57
N ARG A 233 5.51 13.92 -6.23
CA ARG A 233 4.40 14.75 -5.73
C ARG A 233 3.85 14.21 -4.42
N ASN A 234 3.55 12.93 -4.38
CA ASN A 234 2.94 12.26 -3.23
C ASN A 234 3.89 12.18 -2.03
N SER A 235 5.22 12.14 -2.25
CA SER A 235 6.20 12.27 -1.16
C SER A 235 6.03 13.60 -0.40
N MET A 236 5.76 14.71 -1.11
CA MET A 236 5.51 16.00 -0.47
C MET A 236 4.18 16.00 0.29
N TYR A 237 3.13 15.42 -0.29
CA TYR A 237 1.83 15.26 0.39
C TYR A 237 1.98 14.47 1.69
N LEU A 238 2.69 13.34 1.66
CA LEU A 238 2.90 12.47 2.82
C LEU A 238 3.66 13.18 3.94
N ILE A 239 4.73 13.91 3.61
CA ILE A 239 5.49 14.73 4.56
C ILE A 239 4.60 15.81 5.19
N TYR A 240 3.89 16.58 4.37
CA TYR A 240 3.03 17.68 4.83
C TYR A 240 1.89 17.18 5.72
N LYS A 241 1.24 16.09 5.34
CA LYS A 241 0.06 15.54 6.05
C LYS A 241 0.40 14.99 7.42
N ASN A 242 1.51 14.27 7.54
CA ASN A 242 1.77 13.40 8.68
C ASN A 242 2.85 13.93 9.63
N MET A 243 3.79 14.75 9.16
CA MET A 243 4.84 15.29 10.02
C MET A 243 4.36 16.59 10.71
N PRO A 244 4.27 16.64 12.05
CA PRO A 244 4.07 17.89 12.76
C PRO A 244 5.28 18.80 12.57
N PHE A 245 5.11 20.10 12.85
CA PHE A 245 6.12 21.12 12.56
C PHE A 245 7.51 20.80 13.12
N LEU A 246 7.60 20.36 14.38
CA LEU A 246 8.89 20.02 15.00
C LEU A 246 9.55 18.82 14.31
N GLN A 247 8.78 17.78 13.98
CA GLN A 247 9.31 16.62 13.28
C GLN A 247 9.79 16.99 11.87
N LEU A 248 9.05 17.85 11.17
CA LEU A 248 9.45 18.38 9.86
C LEU A 248 10.78 19.16 9.99
N LEU A 249 10.90 20.04 10.98
CA LEU A 249 12.11 20.85 11.20
C LEU A 249 13.35 19.96 11.46
N ILE A 250 13.21 18.96 12.32
CA ILE A 250 14.30 18.02 12.66
C ILE A 250 14.75 17.23 11.42
N ASN A 251 13.82 16.82 10.56
CA ASN A 251 14.13 16.00 9.38
C ASN A 251 14.42 16.85 8.12
N LEU A 252 14.22 18.18 8.14
CA LEU A 252 14.36 19.02 6.97
C LEU A 252 15.73 18.88 6.26
N PRO A 253 16.89 18.86 6.95
CA PRO A 253 18.18 18.67 6.28
C PRO A 253 18.26 17.33 5.55
N LEU A 254 17.74 16.25 6.14
CA LEU A 254 17.71 14.92 5.53
C LEU A 254 16.72 14.86 4.37
N ILE A 255 15.55 15.48 4.48
CA ILE A 255 14.57 15.58 3.39
C ILE A 255 15.17 16.28 2.18
N LEU A 256 15.83 17.43 2.39
CA LEU A 256 16.50 18.19 1.32
C LEU A 256 17.62 17.38 0.67
N SER A 257 18.44 16.68 1.48
CA SER A 257 19.47 15.78 0.98
C SER A 257 18.85 14.62 0.17
N GLY A 258 17.73 14.09 0.64
CA GLY A 258 16.98 13.02 -0.03
C GLY A 258 16.42 13.46 -1.39
N ILE A 259 15.91 14.68 -1.48
CA ILE A 259 15.44 15.28 -2.74
C ILE A 259 16.64 15.44 -3.70
N LEU A 260 17.77 15.97 -3.24
CA LEU A 260 18.96 16.15 -4.06
C LEU A 260 19.48 14.82 -4.61
N ILE A 261 19.62 13.79 -3.76
CA ILE A 261 20.10 12.46 -4.17
C ILE A 261 19.16 11.86 -5.22
N LYS A 262 17.84 11.92 -5.03
CA LYS A 262 16.88 11.43 -6.04
C LYS A 262 16.90 12.26 -7.32
N SER A 263 17.12 13.57 -7.24
CA SER A 263 17.27 14.43 -8.43
C SER A 263 18.46 13.97 -9.28
N LEU A 264 19.61 13.74 -8.64
CA LEU A 264 20.80 13.22 -9.32
C LEU A 264 20.59 11.81 -9.88
N PHE A 265 19.91 10.93 -9.14
CA PHE A 265 19.56 9.61 -9.60
C PHE A 265 18.66 9.66 -10.84
N PHE A 266 17.60 10.47 -10.83
CA PHE A 266 16.69 10.60 -11.95
C PHE A 266 17.30 11.39 -13.12
N LEU A 267 18.30 12.25 -12.89
CA LEU A 267 19.09 12.85 -13.96
C LEU A 267 19.81 11.76 -14.78
N LYS A 268 20.46 10.81 -14.09
CA LYS A 268 21.12 9.66 -14.74
C LYS A 268 20.13 8.72 -15.45
N LYS A 269 18.86 8.71 -15.06
CA LYS A 269 17.80 7.87 -15.64
C LYS A 269 16.97 8.59 -16.72
N GLY A 270 17.20 9.87 -16.97
CA GLY A 270 16.45 10.66 -17.95
C GLY A 270 15.09 11.20 -17.47
N PHE A 271 14.79 11.15 -16.15
CA PHE A 271 13.50 11.56 -15.58
C PHE A 271 13.60 12.73 -14.58
N ALA A 272 14.69 13.52 -14.62
CA ALA A 272 14.88 14.61 -13.67
C ALA A 272 13.79 15.69 -13.76
N GLY A 273 13.34 16.00 -14.99
CA GLY A 273 12.27 16.97 -15.24
C GLY A 273 10.96 16.56 -14.54
N GLU A 274 10.55 15.32 -14.72
CA GLU A 274 9.34 14.75 -14.13
C GLU A 274 9.43 14.71 -12.61
N TYR A 275 10.59 14.33 -12.07
CA TYR A 275 10.81 14.30 -10.63
C TYR A 275 10.71 15.71 -10.02
N LEU A 276 11.38 16.72 -10.58
CA LEU A 276 11.35 18.11 -10.08
C LEU A 276 9.97 18.75 -10.26
N ARG A 277 9.29 18.50 -11.38
CA ARG A 277 7.89 18.92 -11.59
C ARG A 277 6.98 18.30 -10.52
N GLY A 278 7.17 17.01 -10.21
CA GLY A 278 6.44 16.32 -9.16
C GLY A 278 6.66 16.95 -7.78
N ILE A 279 7.91 17.24 -7.39
CA ILE A 279 8.23 17.95 -6.13
C ILE A 279 7.51 19.31 -6.09
N GLY A 280 7.63 20.12 -7.16
CA GLY A 280 6.97 21.44 -7.24
C GLY A 280 5.44 21.33 -7.13
N ALA A 281 4.82 20.41 -7.87
CA ALA A 281 3.39 20.16 -7.79
C ALA A 281 2.96 19.66 -6.40
N GLY A 282 3.80 18.85 -5.74
CA GLY A 282 3.58 18.41 -4.37
C GLY A 282 3.57 19.57 -3.38
N ILE A 283 4.57 20.45 -3.43
CA ILE A 283 4.67 21.63 -2.55
C ILE A 283 3.47 22.58 -2.75
N THR A 284 3.12 22.89 -3.98
CA THR A 284 1.98 23.79 -4.27
C THR A 284 0.63 23.15 -3.94
N GLY A 285 0.49 21.83 -4.16
CA GLY A 285 -0.74 21.08 -3.91
C GLY A 285 -1.00 20.72 -2.45
N CYS A 286 0.01 20.80 -1.57
CA CYS A 286 -0.10 20.42 -0.15
C CYS A 286 -1.23 21.13 0.59
N ARG A 287 -1.52 22.40 0.27
CA ARG A 287 -2.58 23.19 0.92
C ARG A 287 -3.96 22.57 0.81
N GLY A 288 -4.19 21.76 -0.19
CA GLY A 288 -5.44 21.02 -0.36
C GLY A 288 -5.48 19.68 0.37
N CYS A 289 -4.37 19.19 0.93
CA CYS A 289 -4.34 17.93 1.66
C CYS A 289 -4.86 18.11 3.09
N LYS A 290 -5.66 17.17 3.55
CA LYS A 290 -6.13 17.14 4.95
C LYS A 290 -4.98 16.69 5.86
N LYS A 291 -4.41 17.66 6.59
CA LYS A 291 -3.31 17.41 7.54
C LYS A 291 -3.82 16.65 8.76
N VAL A 292 -3.07 15.67 9.24
CA VAL A 292 -3.33 15.04 10.54
C VAL A 292 -3.10 16.09 11.63
N ARG A 293 -4.11 16.30 12.47
CA ARG A 293 -4.00 17.26 13.58
C ARG A 293 -3.06 16.69 14.65
N PHE A 294 -2.08 17.50 15.07
CA PHE A 294 -1.23 17.15 16.20
C PHE A 294 -2.06 17.13 17.50
N SER A 295 -1.87 16.07 18.29
CA SER A 295 -2.37 15.98 19.65
C SER A 295 -1.22 15.64 20.59
N TRP A 296 -1.19 16.26 21.78
CA TRP A 296 -0.21 15.94 22.81
C TRP A 296 -0.32 14.49 23.30
N GLU A 297 -1.49 13.88 23.23
CA GLU A 297 -1.72 12.47 23.56
C GLU A 297 -0.90 11.54 22.65
N ASN A 298 -0.62 11.98 21.42
CA ASN A 298 0.14 11.23 20.42
C ASN A 298 1.65 11.52 20.46
N LEU A 299 2.14 12.33 21.40
CA LEU A 299 3.56 12.73 21.43
C LEU A 299 4.49 11.52 21.51
N GLY A 300 4.17 10.53 22.35
CA GLY A 300 4.95 9.29 22.44
C GLY A 300 5.00 8.51 21.13
N ASN A 301 3.88 8.48 20.40
CA ASN A 301 3.80 7.83 19.09
C ASN A 301 4.67 8.57 18.06
N TYR A 302 4.66 9.91 18.05
CA TYR A 302 5.54 10.69 17.17
C TYR A 302 7.02 10.48 17.50
N ALA A 303 7.39 10.36 18.79
CA ALA A 303 8.76 10.02 19.19
C ALA A 303 9.17 8.63 18.68
N CYS A 304 8.30 7.62 18.83
CA CYS A 304 8.53 6.28 18.28
C CYS A 304 8.65 6.29 16.75
N ILE A 305 7.81 7.07 16.07
CA ILE A 305 7.89 7.26 14.61
C ILE A 305 9.24 7.89 14.24
N GLN A 306 9.67 8.93 14.96
CA GLN A 306 10.96 9.60 14.68
C GLN A 306 12.14 8.63 14.80
N LEU A 307 12.17 7.80 15.84
CA LEU A 307 13.19 6.76 16.00
C LEU A 307 13.12 5.73 14.85
N ALA A 308 11.94 5.37 14.40
CA ALA A 308 11.75 4.48 13.26
C ALA A 308 12.28 5.11 11.95
N LEU A 309 12.02 6.41 11.72
CA LEU A 309 12.51 7.14 10.54
C LEU A 309 14.05 7.11 10.47
N TRP A 310 14.73 7.40 11.59
CA TRP A 310 16.19 7.36 11.65
C TRP A 310 16.75 5.94 11.58
N GLY A 311 16.14 5.00 12.32
CA GLY A 311 16.53 3.58 12.26
C GLY A 311 16.39 2.98 10.86
N ASN A 312 15.38 3.39 10.10
CA ASN A 312 15.20 2.93 8.72
C ASN A 312 16.24 3.52 7.76
N VAL A 313 16.75 4.74 7.99
CA VAL A 313 17.92 5.26 7.25
C VAL A 313 19.11 4.32 7.44
N ILE A 314 19.42 3.96 8.70
CA ILE A 314 20.56 3.06 9.01
C ILE A 314 20.37 1.69 8.35
N ARG A 315 19.15 1.12 8.41
CA ARG A 315 18.84 -0.17 7.78
C ARG A 315 19.08 -0.17 6.28
N ILE A 316 18.63 0.88 5.59
CA ILE A 316 18.79 1.02 4.14
C ILE A 316 20.27 1.17 3.77
N LEU A 317 21.03 1.99 4.52
CA LEU A 317 22.47 2.17 4.29
C LEU A 317 23.26 0.89 4.57
N ALA A 318 22.82 0.08 5.55
CA ALA A 318 23.41 -1.22 5.87
C ALA A 318 22.95 -2.35 4.91
N GLY A 319 22.14 -2.05 3.88
CA GLY A 319 21.63 -3.04 2.94
C GLY A 319 20.65 -4.06 3.56
N ARG A 320 20.02 -3.71 4.68
CA ARG A 320 19.10 -4.60 5.43
C ARG A 320 17.64 -4.36 5.08
#